data_1cec5537b0169606be2d111aa8435379
#
_entry.id   1cec5537b0169606be2d111aa8435379
#
_cell.length_a   1.000
_cell.length_b   1.000
_cell.length_c   1.000
_cell.angle_alpha   90.00
_cell.angle_beta   90.00
_cell.angle_gamma   90.00
#
_symmetry.space_group_name_H-M   'P 1'
#
loop_
_entity.id
_entity.type
_entity.pdbx_description
1 polymer ?
#
loop_
_entity_poly.entity_id
_entity_poly.type
_entity_poly.pdbx_seq_one_letter_code
_entity_poly.pdbx_strand_id
1 'polypeptide(L)'
;MIELSATSTGVLLPVQGQPGARRNAIVGEHAGRLKVAVTQVAEKGKATAVIRELIADSMGIATSRVTIMQGDTQPRKLFLLGGVTLERVRQWLASVVGE
;
A
#
# COMPACT_ATOMS: atom_id res chain seq x y z
N MET A 1 -8.30 2.66 12.09
CA MET A 1 -6.83 2.86 12.05
C MET A 1 -6.17 1.73 11.28
N ILE A 2 -5.26 2.07 10.39
CA ILE A 2 -4.53 1.08 9.61
C ILE A 2 -3.55 0.32 10.51
N GLU A 3 -3.56 -1.01 10.41
CA GLU A 3 -2.81 -1.88 11.32
C GLU A 3 -1.37 -2.09 10.83
N LEU A 4 -0.49 -1.15 11.16
CA LEU A 4 0.92 -1.22 10.81
C LEU A 4 1.70 -2.13 11.76
N SER A 5 2.78 -2.71 11.26
CA SER A 5 3.71 -3.50 12.09
C SER A 5 5.14 -3.12 11.73
N ALA A 6 5.94 -2.74 12.73
CA ALA A 6 7.34 -2.46 12.53
C ALA A 6 8.14 -3.78 12.44
N THR A 7 9.14 -3.80 11.55
CA THR A 7 10.08 -4.90 11.40
C THR A 7 11.50 -4.38 11.51
N SER A 8 12.49 -5.27 11.52
CA SER A 8 13.90 -4.87 11.55
C SER A 8 14.34 -4.10 10.31
N THR A 9 13.62 -4.21 9.19
CA THR A 9 13.99 -3.59 7.91
C THR A 9 13.03 -2.52 7.45
N GLY A 10 11.90 -2.34 8.12
CA GLY A 10 10.91 -1.35 7.72
C GLY A 10 9.56 -1.55 8.38
N VAL A 11 8.48 -1.30 7.64
CA VAL A 11 7.12 -1.34 8.17
C VAL A 11 6.24 -2.18 7.24
N LEU A 12 5.46 -3.07 7.82
CA LEU A 12 4.44 -3.83 7.08
C LEU A 12 3.17 -2.99 6.97
N LEU A 13 2.69 -2.84 5.75
CA LEU A 13 1.47 -2.08 5.43
C LEU A 13 0.43 -3.02 4.83
N PRO A 14 -0.68 -3.27 5.55
CA PRO A 14 -1.78 -4.04 4.96
C PRO A 14 -2.58 -3.16 4.00
N VAL A 15 -2.92 -3.73 2.85
CA VAL A 15 -3.59 -3.03 1.75
C VAL A 15 -4.82 -3.83 1.30
N GLN A 16 -5.88 -3.11 0.96
CA GLN A 16 -7.05 -3.65 0.29
C GLN A 16 -7.09 -3.06 -1.11
N GLY A 17 -6.78 -3.87 -2.12
CA GLY A 17 -6.88 -3.47 -3.52
C GLY A 17 -8.32 -3.49 -4.00
N GLN A 18 -8.72 -2.47 -4.77
CA GLN A 18 -10.01 -2.41 -5.43
C GLN A 18 -9.75 -2.38 -6.94
N PRO A 19 -9.80 -3.54 -7.62
CA PRO A 19 -9.53 -3.60 -9.06
C PRO A 19 -10.72 -3.08 -9.87
N GLY A 20 -10.47 -2.76 -11.13
CA GLY A 20 -11.53 -2.33 -12.05
C GLY A 20 -12.10 -0.97 -11.74
N ALA A 21 -11.39 -0.12 -11.02
CA ALA A 21 -11.80 1.24 -10.72
C ALA A 21 -11.63 2.14 -11.94
N ARG A 22 -12.23 3.32 -11.90
CA ARG A 22 -12.11 4.29 -13.00
C ARG A 22 -10.73 4.94 -13.07
N ARG A 23 -10.03 5.02 -11.94
CA ARG A 23 -8.70 5.62 -11.87
C ARG A 23 -7.90 5.00 -10.73
N ASN A 24 -6.60 5.18 -10.80
CA ASN A 24 -5.68 4.74 -9.75
C ASN A 24 -5.65 5.80 -8.65
N ALA A 25 -5.93 5.41 -7.42
CA ALA A 25 -5.93 6.36 -6.29
C ALA A 25 -5.82 5.63 -4.95
N ILE A 26 -5.16 6.30 -3.99
CA ILE A 26 -5.23 5.90 -2.59
C ILE A 26 -6.55 6.49 -2.07
N VAL A 27 -7.47 5.62 -1.65
CA VAL A 27 -8.85 6.01 -1.35
C VAL A 27 -9.07 6.33 0.12
N GLY A 28 -8.51 5.52 1.02
CA GLY A 28 -8.74 5.71 2.44
C GLY A 28 -8.42 4.46 3.24
N GLU A 29 -9.10 4.29 4.38
CA GLU A 29 -8.94 3.13 5.25
C GLU A 29 -10.17 2.24 5.14
N HIS A 30 -9.95 0.92 5.17
CA HIS A 30 -11.02 -0.06 5.16
C HIS A 30 -10.62 -1.25 6.02
N ALA A 31 -11.31 -1.45 7.13
CA ALA A 31 -11.12 -2.60 8.03
C ALA A 31 -9.65 -2.81 8.43
N GLY A 32 -8.95 -1.73 8.81
CA GLY A 32 -7.56 -1.77 9.23
C GLY A 32 -6.56 -1.82 8.09
N ARG A 33 -7.00 -1.66 6.84
CA ARG A 33 -6.16 -1.72 5.64
C ARG A 33 -6.21 -0.41 4.87
N LEU A 34 -5.12 -0.08 4.18
CA LEU A 34 -5.11 1.03 3.24
C LEU A 34 -5.83 0.60 1.97
N LYS A 35 -6.92 1.28 1.63
CA LYS A 35 -7.69 0.98 0.42
C LYS A 35 -7.08 1.72 -0.76
N VAL A 36 -6.70 0.97 -1.79
CA VAL A 36 -6.11 1.51 -3.02
C VAL A 36 -6.92 1.03 -4.22
N ALA A 37 -7.49 1.98 -4.96
CA ALA A 37 -8.23 1.70 -6.18
C ALA A 37 -7.28 1.68 -7.38
N VAL A 38 -7.47 0.71 -8.28
CA VAL A 38 -6.66 0.60 -9.49
C VAL A 38 -7.54 0.24 -10.68
N THR A 39 -7.14 0.70 -11.87
CA THR A 39 -7.86 0.38 -13.11
C THR A 39 -7.58 -1.04 -13.58
N GLN A 40 -6.44 -1.61 -13.18
CA GLN A 40 -6.07 -2.97 -13.54
C GLN A 40 -6.96 -3.99 -12.84
N VAL A 41 -7.17 -5.14 -13.47
CA VAL A 41 -7.80 -6.27 -12.80
C VAL A 41 -6.75 -7.04 -12.01
N ALA A 42 -7.19 -7.76 -10.95
CA ALA A 42 -6.29 -8.47 -10.04
C ALA A 42 -5.84 -9.80 -10.63
N GLU A 43 -5.09 -9.74 -11.72
CA GLU A 43 -4.54 -10.96 -12.32
C GLU A 43 -3.05 -10.79 -12.62
N LYS A 44 -2.28 -11.86 -12.43
CA LYS A 44 -0.85 -11.93 -12.76
C LYS A 44 -0.01 -10.81 -12.14
N GLY A 45 -0.42 -10.30 -10.98
CA GLY A 45 0.35 -9.28 -10.27
C GLY A 45 0.31 -7.88 -10.88
N LYS A 46 -0.51 -7.63 -11.90
CA LYS A 46 -0.58 -6.30 -12.53
C LYS A 46 -1.07 -5.23 -11.58
N ALA A 47 -2.10 -5.52 -10.79
CA ALA A 47 -2.61 -4.60 -9.80
C ALA A 47 -1.56 -4.32 -8.73
N THR A 48 -0.80 -5.33 -8.31
CA THR A 48 0.27 -5.18 -7.32
C THR A 48 1.32 -4.18 -7.79
N ALA A 49 1.75 -4.26 -9.05
CA ALA A 49 2.75 -3.35 -9.60
C ALA A 49 2.27 -1.89 -9.56
N VAL A 50 1.02 -1.65 -9.92
CA VAL A 50 0.42 -0.31 -9.89
C VAL A 50 0.30 0.21 -8.46
N ILE A 51 -0.14 -0.64 -7.52
CA ILE A 51 -0.25 -0.25 -6.11
C ILE A 51 1.13 0.10 -5.53
N ARG A 52 2.17 -0.67 -5.85
CA ARG A 52 3.54 -0.37 -5.42
C ARG A 52 3.97 1.02 -5.88
N GLU A 53 3.73 1.34 -7.14
CA GLU A 53 4.09 2.64 -7.69
C GLU A 53 3.33 3.78 -7.03
N LEU A 54 2.02 3.60 -6.80
CA LEU A 54 1.21 4.60 -6.11
C LEU A 54 1.73 4.89 -4.71
N ILE A 55 2.03 3.84 -3.95
CA ILE A 55 2.52 3.99 -2.58
C ILE A 55 3.90 4.68 -2.59
N ALA A 56 4.81 4.21 -3.44
CA ALA A 56 6.17 4.76 -3.52
C ALA A 56 6.14 6.24 -3.91
N ASP A 57 5.38 6.58 -4.94
CA ASP A 57 5.25 7.97 -5.41
C ASP A 57 4.64 8.87 -4.33
N SER A 58 3.59 8.39 -3.67
CA SER A 58 2.91 9.14 -2.62
C SER A 58 3.82 9.41 -1.42
N MET A 59 4.63 8.42 -1.05
CA MET A 59 5.58 8.57 0.07
C MET A 59 6.87 9.28 -0.32
N GLY A 60 7.17 9.38 -1.60
CA GLY A 60 8.44 9.94 -2.06
C GLY A 60 9.62 9.00 -1.85
N ILE A 61 9.41 7.70 -1.97
CA ILE A 61 10.48 6.70 -1.87
C ILE A 61 10.59 5.92 -3.18
N ALA A 62 11.72 5.23 -3.35
CA ALA A 62 11.92 4.39 -4.54
C ALA A 62 10.95 3.20 -4.53
N THR A 63 10.42 2.85 -5.70
CA THR A 63 9.51 1.71 -5.85
C THR A 63 10.15 0.41 -5.36
N SER A 64 11.47 0.27 -5.52
CA SER A 64 12.21 -0.89 -5.06
C SER A 64 12.17 -1.10 -3.54
N ARG A 65 11.79 -0.07 -2.77
CA ARG A 65 11.62 -0.18 -1.32
C ARG A 65 10.25 -0.72 -0.92
N VAL A 66 9.32 -0.81 -1.87
CA VAL A 66 7.97 -1.33 -1.62
C VAL A 66 7.91 -2.75 -2.17
N THR A 67 7.86 -3.73 -1.27
CA THR A 67 7.92 -5.16 -1.63
C THR A 67 6.63 -5.85 -1.25
N ILE A 68 6.07 -6.63 -2.18
CA ILE A 68 4.91 -7.46 -1.85
C ILE A 68 5.37 -8.66 -1.02
N MET A 69 4.73 -8.84 0.13
CA MET A 69 5.03 -9.95 1.04
C MET A 69 3.98 -11.04 0.96
N GLN A 70 2.71 -10.68 0.77
CA GLN A 70 1.60 -11.62 0.66
C GLN A 70 0.53 -11.06 -0.27
N GLY A 71 -0.20 -11.95 -0.91
CA GLY A 71 -1.40 -11.59 -1.65
C GLY A 71 -1.18 -10.96 -3.01
N ASP A 72 -0.11 -11.33 -3.72
CA ASP A 72 0.22 -10.75 -5.01
C ASP A 72 -0.96 -10.78 -6.00
N THR A 73 -1.75 -11.86 -6.00
CA THR A 73 -2.91 -12.01 -6.88
C THR A 73 -4.24 -11.89 -6.14
N GLN A 74 -4.21 -11.40 -4.90
CA GLN A 74 -5.39 -11.28 -4.05
C GLN A 74 -5.73 -9.80 -3.81
N PRO A 75 -7.01 -9.46 -3.52
CA PRO A 75 -7.36 -8.09 -3.13
C PRO A 75 -6.68 -7.66 -1.84
N ARG A 76 -6.54 -8.57 -0.87
CA ARG A 76 -5.83 -8.29 0.38
C ARG A 76 -4.36 -8.56 0.17
N LYS A 77 -3.56 -7.52 0.37
CA LYS A 77 -2.12 -7.56 0.13
C LYS A 77 -1.38 -7.08 1.37
N LEU A 78 -0.15 -7.53 1.52
CA LEU A 78 0.74 -7.04 2.58
C LEU A 78 2.04 -6.60 1.92
N PHE A 79 2.38 -5.33 2.08
CA PHE A 79 3.63 -4.76 1.57
C PHE A 79 4.61 -4.49 2.70
N LEU A 80 5.89 -4.64 2.40
CA LEU A 80 6.97 -4.16 3.25
C LEU A 80 7.47 -2.84 2.66
N LEU A 81 7.45 -1.79 3.49
CA LEU A 81 8.02 -0.48 3.16
C LEU A 81 9.41 -0.44 3.77
N GLY A 82 10.43 -0.71 2.96
CA GLY A 82 11.80 -0.84 3.43
C GLY A 82 12.46 0.49 3.74
N GLY A 83 13.25 0.53 4.82
CA GLY A 83 14.04 1.70 5.18
C GLY A 83 13.26 2.88 5.72
N VAL A 84 12.02 2.68 6.16
CA VAL A 84 11.20 3.74 6.76
C VAL A 84 10.82 3.36 8.18
N THR A 85 10.53 4.37 9.00
CA THR A 85 10.10 4.16 10.39
C THR A 85 8.58 4.12 10.48
N LEU A 86 8.09 3.52 11.55
CA LEU A 86 6.65 3.51 11.85
C LEU A 86 6.09 4.93 11.92
N GLU A 87 6.83 5.84 12.57
CA GLU A 87 6.43 7.24 12.68
C GLU A 87 6.25 7.90 11.32
N ARG A 88 7.20 7.68 10.40
CA ARG A 88 7.11 8.26 9.06
C ARG A 88 5.90 7.74 8.31
N VAL A 89 5.59 6.45 8.41
CA VAL A 89 4.42 5.87 7.76
C VAL A 89 3.14 6.44 8.37
N ARG A 90 3.09 6.60 9.70
CA ARG A 90 1.94 7.23 10.37
C ARG A 90 1.72 8.66 9.89
N GLN A 91 2.79 9.44 9.76
CA GLN A 91 2.70 10.81 9.25
C GLN A 91 2.18 10.86 7.82
N TRP A 92 2.67 9.96 6.98
CA TRP A 92 2.19 9.84 5.60
C TRP A 92 0.70 9.48 5.56
N LEU A 93 0.28 8.49 6.33
CA LEU A 93 -1.13 8.09 6.39
C LEU A 93 -2.02 9.23 6.90
N ALA A 94 -1.54 10.00 7.87
CA ALA A 94 -2.29 11.17 8.33
C ALA A 94 -2.54 12.16 7.20
N SER A 95 -1.56 12.35 6.31
CA SER A 95 -1.68 13.31 5.20
C SER A 95 -2.54 12.78 4.05
N VAL A 96 -2.57 11.47 3.80
CA VAL A 96 -3.27 10.92 2.63
C VAL A 96 -4.64 10.34 2.95
N VAL A 97 -4.87 9.88 4.17
CA VAL A 97 -6.16 9.29 4.56
C VAL A 97 -6.75 9.88 5.84
N GLY A 98 -6.09 10.87 6.43
CA GLY A 98 -6.61 11.59 7.60
C GLY A 98 -6.57 10.81 8.91
N GLU A 99 -5.66 9.88 9.04
CA GLU A 99 -5.51 9.11 10.29
C GLU A 99 -4.78 9.87 11.37
#